data_021a54b612af23f2e48b38009d58b11e
#
_entry.id   021a54b612af23f2e48b38009d58b11e
#
_cell.length_a   1.000
_cell.length_b   1.000
_cell.length_c   1.000
_cell.angle_alpha   90.00
_cell.angle_beta   90.00
_cell.angle_gamma   90.00
#
_symmetry.space_group_name_H-M   'P 1'
#
loop_
_entity.id
_entity.type
_entity.pdbx_description
1 polymer ?
#
loop_
_entity_poly.entity_id
_entity_poly.type
_entity_poly.pdbx_seq_one_letter_code
_entity_poly.pdbx_strand_id
1 'polypeptide(L)'
;GGITSALINGPAFIIVFGGTFAAVIVQTPSDVMKQVFMRSFWLVLTPRFNLDDLLERLCEWGHTARKEGLMGLEKIADIEATPLAKKGLNLLADGQTPLAIRNSLEMDLYKQEDKGLQSAHVYESLGGYAPTIGILGAVLGLMQVLGTLNDPALIGPGIATAFVATIYGVGSANLIFLPMAQRLKHIVQSEYLYHELIIEGLVAIAEGEHPNSIRYRYETLHH
;
A
#
# COMPACT_ATOMS: atom_id res chain seq x y z
N GLY A 1 -35.01 1.85 -18.59
CA GLY A 1 -33.68 2.01 -19.09
C GLY A 1 -33.13 3.42 -19.25
N GLY A 2 -33.87 4.53 -18.91
CA GLY A 2 -33.42 5.88 -19.25
C GLY A 2 -32.26 6.45 -18.40
N ILE A 3 -32.13 6.05 -17.15
CA ILE A 3 -31.11 6.64 -16.23
C ILE A 3 -29.73 6.04 -16.47
N THR A 4 -29.63 4.75 -16.73
CA THR A 4 -28.34 4.07 -16.95
C THR A 4 -27.66 4.51 -18.25
N SER A 5 -28.42 4.80 -19.30
CA SER A 5 -27.88 5.30 -20.56
C SER A 5 -27.40 6.76 -20.43
N ALA A 6 -28.06 7.55 -19.58
CA ALA A 6 -27.64 8.93 -19.31
C ALA A 6 -26.32 9.02 -18.51
N LEU A 7 -26.00 8.00 -17.71
CA LEU A 7 -24.75 7.94 -16.95
C LEU A 7 -23.55 7.52 -17.81
N ILE A 8 -23.75 6.97 -19.01
CA ILE A 8 -22.65 6.62 -19.92
C ILE A 8 -22.37 7.83 -20.81
N ASN A 9 -21.37 8.63 -20.43
CA ASN A 9 -20.97 9.82 -21.16
C ASN A 9 -19.47 9.79 -21.44
N GLY A 10 -19.09 9.54 -22.70
CA GLY A 10 -17.72 9.42 -23.14
C GLY A 10 -16.86 10.67 -22.90
N PRO A 11 -17.32 11.86 -23.30
CA PRO A 11 -16.62 13.11 -23.02
C PRO A 11 -16.35 13.34 -21.54
N ALA A 12 -17.35 13.15 -20.66
CA ALA A 12 -17.20 13.28 -19.22
C ALA A 12 -16.18 12.28 -18.66
N PHE A 13 -16.21 11.03 -19.14
CA PHE A 13 -15.27 10.00 -18.73
C PHE A 13 -13.80 10.37 -19.08
N ILE A 14 -13.56 10.81 -20.33
CA ILE A 14 -12.22 11.20 -20.79
C ILE A 14 -11.70 12.39 -20.00
N ILE A 15 -12.53 13.40 -19.75
CA ILE A 15 -12.11 14.59 -18.99
C ILE A 15 -11.75 14.21 -17.56
N VAL A 16 -12.63 13.48 -16.86
CA VAL A 16 -12.44 13.18 -15.44
C VAL A 16 -11.32 12.20 -15.23
N PHE A 17 -11.38 11.03 -15.84
CA PHE A 17 -10.35 10.00 -15.63
C PHE A 17 -9.04 10.34 -16.33
N GLY A 18 -9.09 10.82 -17.59
CA GLY A 18 -7.91 11.27 -18.33
C GLY A 18 -7.18 12.40 -17.61
N GLY A 19 -7.90 13.43 -17.17
CA GLY A 19 -7.32 14.55 -16.42
C GLY A 19 -6.76 14.13 -15.06
N THR A 20 -7.50 13.29 -14.31
CA THR A 20 -7.05 12.79 -13.00
C THR A 20 -5.79 11.95 -13.11
N PHE A 21 -5.76 10.98 -14.02
CA PHE A 21 -4.57 10.16 -14.24
C PHE A 21 -3.39 10.98 -14.77
N ALA A 22 -3.63 11.90 -15.70
CA ALA A 22 -2.56 12.76 -16.22
C ALA A 22 -1.92 13.59 -15.10
N ALA A 23 -2.72 14.21 -14.22
CA ALA A 23 -2.23 14.99 -13.09
C ALA A 23 -1.36 14.13 -12.14
N VAL A 24 -1.81 12.93 -11.81
CA VAL A 24 -1.08 12.01 -10.92
C VAL A 24 0.20 11.49 -11.57
N ILE A 25 0.19 11.16 -12.86
CA ILE A 25 1.39 10.70 -13.59
C ILE A 25 2.46 11.79 -13.61
N VAL A 26 2.07 13.05 -13.83
CA VAL A 26 3.02 14.18 -13.86
C VAL A 26 3.67 14.42 -12.50
N GLN A 27 2.94 14.25 -11.39
CA GLN A 27 3.48 14.50 -10.06
C GLN A 27 4.26 13.33 -9.48
N THR A 28 4.04 12.09 -9.96
CA THR A 28 4.54 10.87 -9.34
C THR A 28 5.82 10.39 -10.03
N PRO A 29 6.93 10.20 -9.27
CA PRO A 29 8.14 9.59 -9.82
C PRO A 29 7.88 8.19 -10.41
N SER A 30 8.62 7.83 -11.45
CA SER A 30 8.40 6.58 -12.19
C SER A 30 8.63 5.30 -11.39
N ASP A 31 9.52 5.34 -10.40
CA ASP A 31 9.80 4.24 -9.47
C ASP A 31 8.64 4.01 -8.48
N VAL A 32 8.02 5.10 -7.99
CA VAL A 32 6.82 5.03 -7.18
C VAL A 32 5.65 4.48 -8.00
N MET A 33 5.49 4.92 -9.25
CA MET A 33 4.42 4.43 -10.12
C MET A 33 4.50 2.91 -10.37
N LYS A 34 5.71 2.36 -10.56
CA LYS A 34 5.92 0.92 -10.67
C LYS A 34 5.48 0.18 -9.39
N GLN A 35 5.80 0.73 -8.23
CA GLN A 35 5.41 0.15 -6.94
C GLN A 35 3.90 0.18 -6.74
N VAL A 36 3.24 1.30 -7.10
CA VAL A 36 1.78 1.41 -7.08
C VAL A 36 1.15 0.27 -7.87
N PHE A 37 1.64 0.02 -9.09
CA PHE A 37 1.11 -1.06 -9.94
C PHE A 37 1.30 -2.44 -9.30
N MET A 38 2.48 -2.72 -8.74
CA MET A 38 2.76 -3.99 -8.06
C MET A 38 1.90 -4.16 -6.79
N ARG A 39 1.78 -3.11 -5.96
CA ARG A 39 1.01 -3.14 -4.72
C ARG A 39 -0.51 -3.08 -4.95
N SER A 40 -0.98 -2.60 -6.10
CA SER A 40 -2.40 -2.65 -6.49
C SER A 40 -2.93 -4.07 -6.48
N PHE A 41 -2.09 -5.05 -6.79
CA PHE A 41 -2.45 -6.47 -6.71
C PHE A 41 -2.79 -6.93 -5.27
N TRP A 42 -2.17 -6.31 -4.26
CA TRP A 42 -2.46 -6.58 -2.84
C TRP A 42 -3.85 -6.11 -2.39
N LEU A 43 -4.46 -5.18 -3.12
CA LEU A 43 -5.84 -4.76 -2.85
C LEU A 43 -6.84 -5.89 -3.14
N VAL A 44 -6.50 -6.77 -4.07
CA VAL A 44 -7.30 -7.94 -4.45
C VAL A 44 -6.83 -9.19 -3.70
N LEU A 45 -5.53 -9.46 -3.72
CA LEU A 45 -4.89 -10.58 -3.03
C LEU A 45 -4.07 -10.05 -1.84
N THR A 46 -4.76 -9.81 -0.73
CA THR A 46 -4.13 -9.28 0.49
C THR A 46 -3.16 -10.31 1.06
N PRO A 47 -1.86 -9.96 1.26
CA PRO A 47 -0.92 -10.84 1.93
C PRO A 47 -1.40 -11.10 3.37
N ARG A 48 -1.21 -12.33 3.82
CA ARG A 48 -1.56 -12.74 5.18
C ARG A 48 -0.31 -12.74 6.04
N PHE A 49 -0.31 -11.93 7.08
CA PHE A 49 0.74 -11.88 8.09
C PHE A 49 0.28 -12.72 9.29
N ASN A 50 0.71 -13.99 9.33
CA ASN A 50 0.35 -14.90 10.41
C ASN A 50 1.35 -14.75 11.56
N LEU A 51 0.89 -14.18 12.68
CA LEU A 51 1.73 -13.94 13.85
C LEU A 51 2.07 -15.22 14.61
N ASP A 52 1.14 -16.19 14.67
CA ASP A 52 1.37 -17.46 15.35
C ASP A 52 2.49 -18.26 14.66
N ASP A 53 2.44 -18.34 13.32
CA ASP A 53 3.49 -18.96 12.51
C ASP A 53 4.84 -18.25 12.70
N LEU A 54 4.83 -16.93 12.77
CA LEU A 54 6.05 -16.16 13.03
C LEU A 54 6.65 -16.47 14.40
N LEU A 55 5.83 -16.56 15.44
CA LEU A 55 6.29 -16.89 16.79
C LEU A 55 6.89 -18.29 16.86
N GLU A 56 6.28 -19.28 16.20
CA GLU A 56 6.83 -20.64 16.11
C GLU A 56 8.20 -20.62 15.43
N ARG A 57 8.33 -19.92 14.31
CA ARG A 57 9.62 -19.77 13.59
C ARG A 57 10.68 -19.07 14.45
N LEU A 58 10.35 -17.99 15.14
CA LEU A 58 11.27 -17.29 16.04
C LEU A 58 11.75 -18.20 17.18
N CYS A 59 10.86 -18.99 17.75
CA CYS A 59 11.21 -20.00 18.77
C CYS A 59 12.15 -21.06 18.19
N GLU A 60 11.87 -21.57 16.99
CA GLU A 60 12.72 -22.55 16.31
C GLU A 60 14.12 -22.00 16.03
N TRP A 61 14.21 -20.74 15.54
CA TRP A 61 15.50 -20.07 15.33
C TRP A 61 16.27 -19.90 16.64
N GLY A 62 15.59 -19.51 17.71
CA GLY A 62 16.20 -19.41 19.05
C GLY A 62 16.69 -20.75 19.59
N HIS A 63 15.95 -21.84 19.38
CA HIS A 63 16.39 -23.19 19.74
C HIS A 63 17.60 -23.63 18.94
N THR A 64 17.62 -23.40 17.63
CA THR A 64 18.75 -23.73 16.76
C THR A 64 20.00 -22.94 17.15
N ALA A 65 19.87 -21.63 17.39
CA ALA A 65 20.97 -20.79 17.84
C ALA A 65 21.59 -21.28 19.15
N ARG A 66 20.79 -21.79 20.09
CA ARG A 66 21.30 -22.36 21.36
C ARG A 66 21.94 -23.72 21.22
N LYS A 67 21.41 -24.58 20.35
CA LYS A 67 21.84 -25.95 20.19
C LYS A 67 23.07 -26.09 19.27
N GLU A 68 23.05 -25.35 18.16
CA GLU A 68 24.06 -25.46 17.09
C GLU A 68 24.96 -24.21 17.01
N GLY A 69 24.72 -23.21 17.86
CA GLY A 69 25.35 -21.90 17.78
C GLY A 69 24.73 -21.01 16.68
N LEU A 70 25.16 -19.76 16.60
CA LEU A 70 24.64 -18.79 15.62
C LEU A 70 24.91 -19.23 14.17
N MET A 71 26.00 -19.95 13.90
CA MET A 71 26.28 -20.49 12.57
C MET A 71 25.23 -21.51 12.08
N GLY A 72 24.51 -22.17 13.00
CA GLY A 72 23.42 -23.07 12.63
C GLY A 72 22.26 -22.37 11.92
N LEU A 73 22.14 -21.04 12.10
CA LEU A 73 21.10 -20.22 11.47
C LEU A 73 21.34 -19.98 9.97
N GLU A 74 22.54 -20.16 9.47
CA GLU A 74 22.87 -19.96 8.05
C GLU A 74 22.01 -20.85 7.14
N LYS A 75 21.83 -22.13 7.52
CA LYS A 75 20.97 -23.06 6.77
C LYS A 75 19.51 -22.64 6.75
N ILE A 76 19.04 -22.05 7.85
CA ILE A 76 17.68 -21.53 7.94
C ILE A 76 17.53 -20.26 7.06
N ALA A 77 18.54 -19.38 7.08
CA ALA A 77 18.56 -18.20 6.25
C ALA A 77 18.47 -18.54 4.75
N ASP A 78 19.07 -19.64 4.30
CA ASP A 78 19.06 -20.03 2.88
C ASP A 78 17.65 -20.35 2.37
N ILE A 79 16.81 -20.95 3.21
CA ILE A 79 15.44 -21.35 2.86
C ILE A 79 14.38 -20.32 3.25
N GLU A 80 14.79 -19.28 3.98
CA GLU A 80 13.85 -18.24 4.45
C GLU A 80 13.34 -17.40 3.31
N ALA A 81 12.00 -17.31 3.20
CA ALA A 81 11.31 -16.62 2.13
C ALA A 81 11.23 -15.11 2.36
N THR A 82 11.20 -14.66 3.63
CA THR A 82 11.07 -13.24 3.98
C THR A 82 12.43 -12.55 3.88
N PRO A 83 12.65 -11.59 2.96
CA PRO A 83 13.97 -10.99 2.73
C PRO A 83 14.58 -10.34 3.98
N LEU A 84 13.75 -9.69 4.81
CA LEU A 84 14.18 -9.06 6.05
C LEU A 84 14.66 -10.11 7.07
N ALA A 85 13.90 -11.19 7.24
CA ALA A 85 14.26 -12.30 8.13
C ALA A 85 15.54 -12.99 7.66
N LYS A 86 15.65 -13.28 6.36
CA LYS A 86 16.85 -13.84 5.74
C LYS A 86 18.09 -12.99 6.03
N LYS A 87 17.99 -11.67 5.82
CA LYS A 87 19.10 -10.74 6.12
C LYS A 87 19.46 -10.78 7.60
N GLY A 88 18.46 -10.76 8.49
CA GLY A 88 18.69 -10.78 9.92
C GLY A 88 19.33 -12.08 10.42
N LEU A 89 18.91 -13.23 9.90
CA LEU A 89 19.51 -14.53 10.20
C LEU A 89 20.98 -14.60 9.75
N ASN A 90 21.30 -14.04 8.58
CA ASN A 90 22.70 -13.95 8.12
C ASN A 90 23.54 -13.05 9.04
N LEU A 91 23.02 -11.89 9.45
CA LEU A 91 23.72 -11.01 10.39
C LEU A 91 23.97 -11.70 11.75
N LEU A 92 23.01 -12.52 12.21
CA LEU A 92 23.19 -13.36 13.41
C LEU A 92 24.28 -14.40 13.20
N ALA A 93 24.25 -15.13 12.08
CA ALA A 93 25.27 -16.16 11.76
C ALA A 93 26.66 -15.55 11.66
N ASP A 94 26.78 -14.33 11.15
CA ASP A 94 28.04 -13.55 11.08
C ASP A 94 28.51 -13.04 12.46
N GLY A 95 27.75 -13.26 13.53
CA GLY A 95 28.08 -12.81 14.88
C GLY A 95 28.00 -11.31 15.09
N GLN A 96 27.17 -10.60 14.33
CA GLN A 96 26.96 -9.17 14.49
C GLN A 96 26.33 -8.85 15.86
N THR A 97 26.63 -7.65 16.39
CA THR A 97 26.07 -7.23 17.68
C THR A 97 24.56 -6.97 17.57
N PRO A 98 23.79 -7.18 18.68
CA PRO A 98 22.34 -6.91 18.68
C PRO A 98 21.97 -5.52 18.16
N LEU A 99 22.76 -4.50 18.54
CA LEU A 99 22.56 -3.12 18.06
C LEU A 99 22.81 -2.96 16.54
N ALA A 100 23.83 -3.61 16.02
CA ALA A 100 24.11 -3.56 14.57
C ALA A 100 23.02 -4.25 13.76
N ILE A 101 22.51 -5.39 14.24
CA ILE A 101 21.39 -6.11 13.64
C ILE A 101 20.15 -5.21 13.62
N ARG A 102 19.76 -4.66 14.77
CA ARG A 102 18.62 -3.75 14.92
C ARG A 102 18.72 -2.59 13.93
N ASN A 103 19.79 -1.82 13.96
CA ASN A 103 19.97 -0.64 13.12
C ASN A 103 19.91 -0.97 11.63
N SER A 104 20.52 -2.09 11.21
CA SER A 104 20.53 -2.52 9.82
C SER A 104 19.15 -2.91 9.32
N LEU A 105 18.37 -3.62 10.13
CA LEU A 105 17.04 -4.11 9.76
C LEU A 105 15.97 -3.03 9.87
N GLU A 106 16.02 -2.17 10.89
CA GLU A 106 15.11 -1.02 11.03
C GLU A 106 15.25 -0.04 9.87
N MET A 107 16.48 0.18 9.37
CA MET A 107 16.69 1.02 8.19
C MET A 107 16.00 0.44 6.94
N ASP A 108 16.04 -0.88 6.76
CA ASP A 108 15.37 -1.53 5.63
C ASP A 108 13.86 -1.53 5.81
N LEU A 109 13.38 -1.76 7.03
CA LEU A 109 11.97 -1.70 7.39
C LEU A 109 11.39 -0.31 7.11
N TYR A 110 12.06 0.75 7.58
CA TYR A 110 11.64 2.13 7.32
C TYR A 110 11.55 2.45 5.82
N LYS A 111 12.55 2.03 5.03
CA LYS A 111 12.53 2.21 3.58
C LYS A 111 11.36 1.46 2.91
N GLN A 112 11.02 0.28 3.41
CA GLN A 112 9.93 -0.53 2.89
C GLN A 112 8.57 0.08 3.21
N GLU A 113 8.40 0.56 4.45
CA GLU A 113 7.21 1.28 4.89
C GLU A 113 6.99 2.56 4.07
N ASP A 114 8.01 3.42 3.97
CA ASP A 114 7.96 4.68 3.21
C ASP A 114 7.51 4.44 1.77
N LYS A 115 8.09 3.47 1.08
CA LYS A 115 7.67 3.06 -0.25
C LYS A 115 6.22 2.58 -0.31
N GLY A 116 5.77 1.88 0.72
CA GLY A 116 4.38 1.44 0.84
C GLY A 116 3.42 2.60 1.00
N LEU A 117 3.74 3.53 1.90
CA LEU A 117 2.95 4.74 2.16
C LEU A 117 2.92 5.68 0.94
N GLN A 118 4.04 5.84 0.24
CA GLN A 118 4.08 6.58 -1.03
C GLN A 118 3.12 5.99 -2.05
N SER A 119 3.02 4.66 -2.14
CA SER A 119 2.07 3.99 -3.03
C SER A 119 0.61 4.28 -2.64
N ALA A 120 0.29 4.30 -1.34
CA ALA A 120 -1.04 4.67 -0.85
C ALA A 120 -1.36 6.14 -1.14
N HIS A 121 -0.37 7.04 -1.00
CA HIS A 121 -0.51 8.47 -1.28
C HIS A 121 -0.86 8.77 -2.75
N VAL A 122 -0.43 7.94 -3.69
CA VAL A 122 -0.85 8.06 -5.10
C VAL A 122 -2.37 7.89 -5.25
N TYR A 123 -2.97 6.92 -4.54
CA TYR A 123 -4.44 6.76 -4.52
C TYR A 123 -5.15 7.91 -3.83
N GLU A 124 -4.57 8.49 -2.77
CA GLU A 124 -5.09 9.72 -2.15
C GLU A 124 -5.08 10.88 -3.13
N SER A 125 -4.00 11.02 -3.89
CA SER A 125 -3.89 12.05 -4.93
C SER A 125 -4.95 11.87 -6.03
N LEU A 126 -5.19 10.62 -6.49
CA LEU A 126 -6.31 10.33 -7.40
C LEU A 126 -7.65 10.75 -6.81
N GLY A 127 -7.88 10.43 -5.52
CA GLY A 127 -9.08 10.83 -4.79
C GLY A 127 -9.22 12.34 -4.61
N GLY A 128 -8.11 13.06 -4.46
CA GLY A 128 -8.09 14.51 -4.36
C GLY A 128 -8.34 15.23 -5.70
N TYR A 129 -7.74 14.75 -6.78
CA TYR A 129 -7.92 15.37 -8.11
C TYR A 129 -9.25 15.04 -8.78
N ALA A 130 -9.78 13.84 -8.61
CA ALA A 130 -10.98 13.41 -9.32
C ALA A 130 -12.18 14.35 -9.12
N PRO A 131 -12.54 14.82 -7.91
CA PRO A 131 -13.65 15.74 -7.73
C PRO A 131 -13.42 17.11 -8.38
N THR A 132 -12.20 17.65 -8.26
CA THR A 132 -11.86 18.97 -8.83
C THR A 132 -11.86 18.95 -10.35
N ILE A 133 -11.36 17.87 -10.95
CA ILE A 133 -11.43 17.66 -12.41
C ILE A 133 -12.88 17.38 -12.85
N GLY A 134 -13.69 16.74 -12.00
CA GLY A 134 -15.12 16.58 -12.22
C GLY A 134 -15.84 17.95 -12.31
N ILE A 135 -15.50 18.88 -11.41
CA ILE A 135 -16.03 20.27 -11.48
C ILE A 135 -15.55 20.97 -12.75
N LEU A 136 -14.27 20.82 -13.12
CA LEU A 136 -13.75 21.37 -14.37
C LEU A 136 -14.53 20.81 -15.58
N GLY A 137 -14.78 19.50 -15.61
CA GLY A 137 -15.60 18.86 -16.64
C GLY A 137 -17.03 19.41 -16.71
N ALA A 138 -17.63 19.69 -15.55
CA ALA A 138 -18.94 20.31 -15.48
C ALA A 138 -18.96 21.74 -16.08
N VAL A 139 -17.94 22.53 -15.77
CA VAL A 139 -17.79 23.87 -16.34
C VAL A 139 -17.62 23.83 -17.85
N LEU A 140 -16.79 22.90 -18.36
CA LEU A 140 -16.59 22.70 -19.81
C LEU A 140 -17.89 22.28 -20.50
N GLY A 141 -18.67 21.37 -19.88
CA GLY A 141 -19.98 20.96 -20.40
C GLY A 141 -20.97 22.15 -20.49
N LEU A 142 -21.03 23.00 -19.45
CA LEU A 142 -21.88 24.20 -19.47
C LEU A 142 -21.40 25.25 -20.47
N MET A 143 -20.08 25.42 -20.62
CA MET A 143 -19.54 26.31 -21.67
C MET A 143 -19.97 25.87 -23.07
N GLN A 144 -19.98 24.56 -23.33
CA GLN A 144 -20.47 24.01 -24.60
C GLN A 144 -21.96 24.37 -24.81
N VAL A 145 -22.81 24.27 -23.77
CA VAL A 145 -24.21 24.62 -23.83
C VAL A 145 -24.38 26.09 -24.19
N LEU A 146 -23.61 26.97 -23.55
CA LEU A 146 -23.67 28.42 -23.83
C LEU A 146 -23.27 28.73 -25.29
N GLY A 147 -22.35 27.98 -25.87
CA GLY A 147 -21.95 28.13 -27.28
C GLY A 147 -22.98 27.61 -28.28
N THR A 148 -23.97 26.82 -27.83
CA THR A 148 -24.95 26.14 -28.70
C THR A 148 -26.40 26.51 -28.36
N LEU A 149 -26.64 27.66 -27.72
CA LEU A 149 -28.01 28.13 -27.34
C LEU A 149 -28.97 28.25 -28.54
N ASN A 150 -28.48 28.45 -29.72
CA ASN A 150 -29.25 28.52 -30.94
C ASN A 150 -29.80 27.20 -31.45
N ASP A 151 -29.27 26.05 -30.90
CA ASP A 151 -29.73 24.71 -31.22
C ASP A 151 -30.19 23.96 -29.95
N PRO A 152 -31.51 23.97 -29.68
CA PRO A 152 -32.09 23.33 -28.51
C PRO A 152 -31.77 21.84 -28.38
N ALA A 153 -31.47 21.13 -29.51
CA ALA A 153 -31.16 19.74 -29.49
C ALA A 153 -29.79 19.40 -28.82
N LEU A 154 -28.88 20.38 -28.77
CA LEU A 154 -27.56 20.25 -28.19
C LEU A 154 -27.48 20.65 -26.70
N ILE A 155 -28.47 21.35 -26.19
CA ILE A 155 -28.54 21.83 -24.80
C ILE A 155 -28.56 20.61 -23.84
N GLY A 156 -29.44 19.64 -24.08
CA GLY A 156 -29.64 18.48 -23.24
C GLY A 156 -28.34 17.65 -23.05
N PRO A 157 -27.67 17.25 -24.12
CA PRO A 157 -26.38 16.52 -24.06
C PRO A 157 -25.27 17.27 -23.30
N GLY A 158 -25.16 18.60 -23.47
CA GLY A 158 -24.14 19.40 -22.77
C GLY A 158 -24.40 19.48 -21.27
N ILE A 159 -25.65 19.68 -20.85
CA ILE A 159 -26.05 19.65 -19.44
C ILE A 159 -25.80 18.26 -18.84
N ALA A 160 -26.14 17.17 -19.55
CA ALA A 160 -25.90 15.81 -19.11
C ALA A 160 -24.40 15.56 -18.89
N THR A 161 -23.53 16.03 -19.79
CA THR A 161 -22.07 15.92 -19.65
C THR A 161 -21.59 16.62 -18.39
N ALA A 162 -22.09 17.81 -18.06
CA ALA A 162 -21.72 18.56 -16.87
C ALA A 162 -22.08 17.79 -15.59
N PHE A 163 -23.30 17.28 -15.47
CA PHE A 163 -23.71 16.50 -14.30
C PHE A 163 -22.95 15.18 -14.16
N VAL A 164 -22.78 14.44 -15.25
CA VAL A 164 -22.09 13.15 -15.26
C VAL A 164 -20.62 13.32 -14.91
N ALA A 165 -19.95 14.38 -15.37
CA ALA A 165 -18.56 14.66 -15.00
C ALA A 165 -18.42 14.84 -13.47
N THR A 166 -19.34 15.56 -12.84
CA THR A 166 -19.32 15.71 -11.37
C THR A 166 -19.58 14.39 -10.65
N ILE A 167 -20.53 13.58 -11.13
CA ILE A 167 -20.82 12.26 -10.56
C ILE A 167 -19.58 11.35 -10.70
N TYR A 168 -18.94 11.34 -11.85
CA TYR A 168 -17.72 10.55 -12.04
C TYR A 168 -16.59 11.00 -11.11
N GLY A 169 -16.35 12.30 -10.99
CA GLY A 169 -15.32 12.85 -10.13
C GLY A 169 -15.51 12.49 -8.67
N VAL A 170 -16.67 12.85 -8.11
CA VAL A 170 -17.00 12.61 -6.69
C VAL A 170 -17.18 11.11 -6.41
N GLY A 171 -17.85 10.39 -7.32
CA GLY A 171 -18.11 8.96 -7.18
C GLY A 171 -16.82 8.14 -7.18
N SER A 172 -15.93 8.37 -8.16
CA SER A 172 -14.66 7.64 -8.22
C SER A 172 -13.75 7.94 -7.04
N ALA A 173 -13.70 9.19 -6.58
CA ALA A 173 -12.92 9.57 -5.40
C ALA A 173 -13.35 8.81 -4.15
N ASN A 174 -14.64 8.88 -3.81
CA ASN A 174 -15.14 8.39 -2.53
C ASN A 174 -15.44 6.89 -2.50
N LEU A 175 -15.77 6.27 -3.65
CA LEU A 175 -16.12 4.86 -3.71
C LEU A 175 -14.96 3.96 -4.16
N ILE A 176 -13.93 4.55 -4.80
CA ILE A 176 -12.82 3.78 -5.36
C ILE A 176 -11.49 4.24 -4.78
N PHE A 177 -11.03 5.46 -5.10
CA PHE A 177 -9.66 5.86 -4.84
C PHE A 177 -9.33 6.00 -3.36
N LEU A 178 -10.16 6.70 -2.58
CA LEU A 178 -9.92 6.89 -1.15
C LEU A 178 -10.06 5.58 -0.35
N PRO A 179 -11.05 4.70 -0.59
CA PRO A 179 -11.08 3.37 0.04
C PRO A 179 -9.87 2.50 -0.32
N MET A 180 -9.39 2.56 -1.58
CA MET A 180 -8.18 1.84 -1.98
C MET A 180 -6.94 2.36 -1.24
N ALA A 181 -6.81 3.68 -1.09
CA ALA A 181 -5.72 4.30 -0.34
C ALA A 181 -5.71 3.84 1.12
N GLN A 182 -6.86 3.87 1.79
CA GLN A 182 -6.99 3.44 3.19
C GLN A 182 -6.67 1.95 3.36
N ARG A 183 -7.20 1.11 2.47
CA ARG A 183 -6.91 -0.32 2.51
C ARG A 183 -5.42 -0.59 2.32
N LEU A 184 -4.76 0.10 1.38
CA LEU A 184 -3.33 -0.07 1.16
C LEU A 184 -2.50 0.39 2.36
N LYS A 185 -2.85 1.51 3.00
CA LYS A 185 -2.22 1.94 4.26
C LYS A 185 -2.32 0.89 5.34
N HIS A 186 -3.49 0.29 5.51
CA HIS A 186 -3.69 -0.76 6.50
C HIS A 186 -2.81 -1.99 6.22
N ILE A 187 -2.71 -2.40 4.95
CA ILE A 187 -1.84 -3.52 4.56
C ILE A 187 -0.37 -3.19 4.87
N VAL A 188 0.10 -1.98 4.52
CA VAL A 188 1.47 -1.53 4.78
C VAL A 188 1.76 -1.50 6.28
N GLN A 189 0.82 -1.03 7.10
CA GLN A 189 0.96 -1.00 8.55
C GLN A 189 1.01 -2.42 9.15
N SER A 190 0.20 -3.34 8.65
CA SER A 190 0.25 -4.75 9.07
C SER A 190 1.57 -5.41 8.67
N GLU A 191 2.10 -5.11 7.48
CA GLU A 191 3.41 -5.55 7.01
C GLU A 191 4.53 -5.01 7.91
N TYR A 192 4.47 -3.72 8.26
CA TYR A 192 5.42 -3.07 9.17
C TYR A 192 5.47 -3.77 10.52
N LEU A 193 4.32 -3.94 11.18
CA LEU A 193 4.23 -4.60 12.47
C LEU A 193 4.78 -6.04 12.43
N TYR A 194 4.45 -6.79 11.40
CA TYR A 194 4.99 -8.15 11.21
C TYR A 194 6.52 -8.17 11.10
N HIS A 195 7.11 -7.24 10.36
CA HIS A 195 8.55 -7.13 10.19
C HIS A 195 9.26 -6.58 11.45
N GLU A 196 8.65 -5.64 12.15
CA GLU A 196 9.14 -5.14 13.45
C GLU A 196 9.29 -6.29 14.44
N LEU A 197 8.33 -7.20 14.44
CA LEU A 197 8.36 -8.37 15.27
C LEU A 197 9.48 -9.34 14.90
N ILE A 198 9.79 -9.50 13.63
CA ILE A 198 10.96 -10.26 13.19
C ILE A 198 12.24 -9.63 13.75
N ILE A 199 12.38 -8.31 13.70
CA ILE A 199 13.55 -7.59 14.21
C ILE A 199 13.70 -7.83 15.71
N GLU A 200 12.63 -7.63 16.48
CA GLU A 200 12.65 -7.86 17.94
C GLU A 200 13.05 -9.29 18.28
N GLY A 201 12.48 -10.28 17.58
CA GLY A 201 12.82 -11.68 17.79
C GLY A 201 14.29 -12.00 17.47
N LEU A 202 14.83 -11.47 16.36
CA LEU A 202 16.21 -11.66 15.98
C LEU A 202 17.20 -10.99 16.97
N VAL A 203 16.85 -9.79 17.45
CA VAL A 203 17.64 -9.09 18.47
C VAL A 203 17.64 -9.88 19.78
N ALA A 204 16.50 -10.39 20.22
CA ALA A 204 16.40 -11.22 21.41
C ALA A 204 17.25 -12.51 21.30
N ILE A 205 17.29 -13.13 20.12
CA ILE A 205 18.18 -14.27 19.85
C ILE A 205 19.66 -13.85 19.95
N ALA A 206 20.03 -12.69 19.41
CA ALA A 206 21.38 -12.14 19.51
C ALA A 206 21.81 -11.86 20.95
N GLU A 207 20.88 -11.42 21.79
CA GLU A 207 21.08 -11.19 23.24
C GLU A 207 21.11 -12.49 24.03
N GLY A 208 20.84 -13.64 23.43
CA GLY A 208 20.83 -14.95 24.09
C GLY A 208 19.58 -15.21 24.93
N GLU A 209 18.50 -14.47 24.70
CA GLU A 209 17.23 -14.68 25.40
C GLU A 209 16.67 -16.09 25.17
N HIS A 210 15.89 -16.57 26.15
CA HIS A 210 15.25 -17.88 26.01
C HIS A 210 14.07 -17.79 25.01
N PRO A 211 13.89 -18.74 24.08
CA PRO A 211 12.78 -18.72 23.12
C PRO A 211 11.40 -18.52 23.75
N ASN A 212 11.16 -19.09 24.93
CA ASN A 212 9.91 -18.89 25.67
C ASN A 212 9.69 -17.44 26.15
N SER A 213 10.77 -16.67 26.41
CA SER A 213 10.67 -15.25 26.77
C SER A 213 10.23 -14.42 25.61
N ILE A 214 10.66 -14.76 24.39
CA ILE A 214 10.24 -14.13 23.14
C ILE A 214 8.72 -14.31 22.99
N ARG A 215 8.24 -15.53 23.16
CA ARG A 215 6.81 -15.86 23.08
C ARG A 215 5.97 -15.13 24.11
N TYR A 216 6.39 -15.13 25.40
CA TYR A 216 5.68 -14.48 26.50
C TYR A 216 5.59 -12.97 26.31
N ARG A 217 6.67 -12.31 25.88
CA ARG A 217 6.69 -10.87 25.58
C ARG A 217 5.66 -10.51 24.51
N TYR A 218 5.51 -11.37 23.54
CA TYR A 218 4.56 -11.22 22.43
C TYR A 218 3.11 -11.37 22.86
N GLU A 219 2.79 -12.42 23.58
CA GLU A 219 1.44 -12.69 24.07
C GLU A 219 0.94 -11.55 24.99
N THR A 220 1.86 -10.89 25.71
CA THR A 220 1.54 -9.78 26.62
C THR A 220 1.28 -8.44 25.88
N LEU A 221 1.82 -8.26 24.68
CA LEU A 221 1.66 -7.04 23.88
C LEU A 221 0.38 -7.04 23.01
N HIS A 222 -0.25 -8.19 22.84
CA HIS A 222 -1.43 -8.37 21.99
C HIS A 222 -2.71 -8.73 22.72
N HIS A 223 -2.68 -8.72 24.06
CA HIS A 223 -3.86 -8.71 24.95
C HIS A 223 -4.02 -7.34 25.60
#